data_5d32643163b60b9fd2cab5ae7911fafd
#
_entry.id   5d32643163b60b9fd2cab5ae7911fafd
#
_cell.length_a   1.000
_cell.length_b   1.000
_cell.length_c   1.000
_cell.angle_alpha   90.00
_cell.angle_beta   90.00
_cell.angle_gamma   90.00
#
_symmetry.space_group_name_H-M   'P 1'
#
loop_
_entity.id
_entity.type
_entity.pdbx_description
1 polymer ?
#
loop_
_entity_poly.entity_id
_entity_poly.type
_entity_poly.pdbx_seq_one_letter_code
_entity_poly.pdbx_strand_id
1 'polypeptide(L)'
;MKDLQEAAIIKLAERGVTIDDIADGTRIFLSEKYKDAVDDTTLMSSIAKVLHKDEVADIILTALYLDEQAETMPDSQPLKARLQRDANGHNVDEILAIASTQQISAAATVHYGLLDDLKPGLIGEINDRTDTINVYLDDILAALIASAAMTYLELLGGNTY
;
A
#
# COMPACT_ATOMS: atom_id res chain seq x y z
N MET A 1 17.04 -11.30 -15.70
CA MET A 1 16.69 -10.04 -15.01
C MET A 1 15.34 -10.30 -14.36
N LYS A 2 15.18 -10.11 -13.07
CA LYS A 2 13.86 -10.24 -12.43
C LYS A 2 12.96 -9.18 -13.05
N ASP A 3 11.73 -9.53 -13.33
CA ASP A 3 10.70 -8.59 -13.73
C ASP A 3 10.48 -7.57 -12.60
N LEU A 4 10.21 -6.32 -12.95
CA LEU A 4 10.01 -5.22 -12.00
C LEU A 4 8.90 -5.53 -11.00
N GLN A 5 7.80 -6.09 -11.49
CA GLN A 5 6.65 -6.49 -10.68
C GLN A 5 6.99 -7.63 -9.72
N GLU A 6 7.71 -8.64 -10.20
CA GLU A 6 8.19 -9.73 -9.35
C GLU A 6 9.09 -9.20 -8.22
N ALA A 7 9.98 -8.26 -8.56
CA ALA A 7 10.86 -7.62 -7.57
C ALA A 7 10.06 -6.85 -6.50
N ALA A 8 9.02 -6.12 -6.89
CA ALA A 8 8.16 -5.40 -5.97
C ALA A 8 7.39 -6.33 -5.03
N ILE A 9 6.84 -7.44 -5.55
CA ILE A 9 6.13 -8.45 -4.75
C ILE A 9 7.09 -9.12 -3.74
N ILE A 10 8.29 -9.48 -4.17
CA ILE A 10 9.31 -10.05 -3.29
C ILE A 10 9.68 -9.05 -2.20
N LYS A 11 9.88 -7.78 -2.54
CA LYS A 11 10.23 -6.74 -1.58
C LYS A 11 9.13 -6.51 -0.54
N LEU A 12 7.86 -6.51 -0.94
CA LEU A 12 6.73 -6.47 -0.01
C LEU A 12 6.78 -7.66 0.97
N ALA A 13 6.98 -8.87 0.45
CA ALA A 13 7.05 -10.08 1.28
C ALA A 13 8.24 -10.06 2.26
N GLU A 14 9.42 -9.57 1.85
CA GLU A 14 10.57 -9.36 2.72
C GLU A 14 10.28 -8.39 3.88
N ARG A 15 9.38 -7.43 3.65
CA ARG A 15 8.93 -6.46 4.68
C ARG A 15 7.68 -6.93 5.43
N GLY A 16 7.23 -8.17 5.19
CA GLY A 16 6.13 -8.80 5.91
C GLY A 16 4.74 -8.47 5.38
N VAL A 17 4.63 -8.16 4.09
CA VAL A 17 3.35 -7.97 3.39
C VAL A 17 3.29 -8.93 2.20
N THR A 18 2.38 -9.90 2.27
CA THR A 18 2.13 -10.87 1.22
C THR A 18 0.94 -10.48 0.34
N ILE A 19 0.77 -11.16 -0.79
CA ILE A 19 -0.43 -11.00 -1.64
C ILE A 19 -1.70 -11.39 -0.85
N ASP A 20 -1.63 -12.41 0.01
CA ASP A 20 -2.75 -12.82 0.84
C ASP A 20 -3.13 -11.74 1.87
N ASP A 21 -2.16 -11.02 2.43
CA ASP A 21 -2.42 -9.88 3.32
C ASP A 21 -3.16 -8.75 2.59
N ILE A 22 -2.75 -8.45 1.35
CA ILE A 22 -3.45 -7.46 0.51
C ILE A 22 -4.87 -7.95 0.21
N ALA A 23 -5.04 -9.24 -0.10
CA ALA A 23 -6.35 -9.84 -0.37
C ALA A 23 -7.27 -9.77 0.85
N ASP A 24 -6.77 -10.11 2.03
CA ASP A 24 -7.54 -10.06 3.28
C ASP A 24 -7.94 -8.63 3.64
N GLY A 25 -7.02 -7.68 3.57
CA GLY A 25 -7.32 -6.27 3.79
C GLY A 25 -8.37 -5.74 2.80
N THR A 26 -8.24 -6.10 1.53
CA THR A 26 -9.20 -5.69 0.48
C THR A 26 -10.57 -6.32 0.68
N ARG A 27 -10.62 -7.60 1.06
CA ARG A 27 -11.88 -8.32 1.35
C ARG A 27 -12.61 -7.69 2.54
N ILE A 28 -11.90 -7.40 3.62
CA ILE A 28 -12.45 -6.75 4.81
C ILE A 28 -13.01 -5.37 4.41
N PHE A 29 -12.22 -4.55 3.72
CA PHE A 29 -12.64 -3.22 3.29
C PHE A 29 -13.89 -3.26 2.40
N LEU A 30 -13.94 -4.14 1.41
CA LEU A 30 -15.11 -4.30 0.53
C LEU A 30 -16.35 -4.76 1.30
N SER A 31 -16.21 -5.76 2.19
CA SER A 31 -17.31 -6.29 2.97
C SER A 31 -17.90 -5.26 3.94
N GLU A 32 -17.05 -4.48 4.59
CA GLU A 32 -17.50 -3.44 5.54
C GLU A 32 -18.18 -2.27 4.82
N LYS A 33 -17.60 -1.83 3.69
CA LYS A 33 -18.08 -0.65 2.98
C LYS A 33 -19.27 -0.92 2.08
N TYR A 34 -19.27 -2.05 1.38
CA TYR A 34 -20.28 -2.36 0.35
C TYR A 34 -21.23 -3.49 0.75
N LYS A 35 -20.94 -4.22 1.84
CA LYS A 35 -21.78 -5.26 2.45
C LYS A 35 -22.14 -6.44 1.53
N ASP A 36 -21.43 -6.59 0.43
CA ASP A 36 -21.60 -7.68 -0.51
C ASP A 36 -20.59 -8.81 -0.26
N ALA A 37 -20.94 -10.03 -0.66
CA ALA A 37 -20.00 -11.14 -0.67
C ALA A 37 -18.91 -10.89 -1.73
N VAL A 38 -17.66 -11.07 -1.32
CA VAL A 38 -16.50 -10.85 -2.20
C VAL A 38 -16.15 -12.13 -2.94
N ASP A 39 -16.14 -12.07 -4.27
CA ASP A 39 -15.69 -13.18 -5.13
C ASP A 39 -14.16 -13.24 -5.17
N ASP A 40 -13.60 -14.36 -4.71
CA ASP A 40 -12.15 -14.52 -4.59
C ASP A 40 -11.43 -14.49 -5.95
N THR A 41 -12.04 -15.00 -7.01
CA THR A 41 -11.44 -14.98 -8.35
C THR A 41 -11.28 -13.55 -8.88
N THR A 42 -12.33 -12.75 -8.74
CA THR A 42 -12.31 -11.33 -9.12
C THR A 42 -11.37 -10.53 -8.23
N LEU A 43 -11.32 -10.84 -6.93
CA LEU A 43 -10.40 -10.21 -5.98
C LEU A 43 -8.95 -10.45 -6.38
N MET A 44 -8.54 -11.68 -6.61
CA MET A 44 -7.17 -12.00 -7.02
C MET A 44 -6.82 -11.37 -8.38
N SER A 45 -7.78 -11.32 -9.31
CA SER A 45 -7.60 -10.65 -10.59
C SER A 45 -7.40 -9.14 -10.42
N SER A 46 -8.11 -8.51 -9.50
CA SER A 46 -7.97 -7.08 -9.20
C SER A 46 -6.59 -6.75 -8.63
N ILE A 47 -6.11 -7.55 -7.67
CA ILE A 47 -4.78 -7.39 -7.08
C ILE A 47 -3.69 -7.57 -8.15
N ALA A 48 -3.81 -8.62 -8.97
CA ALA A 48 -2.87 -8.85 -10.06
C ALA A 48 -2.81 -7.65 -11.03
N LYS A 49 -3.96 -7.08 -11.41
CA LYS A 49 -4.01 -5.88 -12.26
C LYS A 49 -3.29 -4.68 -11.66
N VAL A 50 -3.41 -4.47 -10.35
CA VAL A 50 -2.71 -3.38 -9.64
C VAL A 50 -1.21 -3.64 -9.61
N LEU A 51 -0.78 -4.82 -9.17
CA LEU A 51 0.63 -5.16 -9.00
C LEU A 51 1.40 -5.32 -10.32
N HIS A 52 0.70 -5.54 -11.46
CA HIS A 52 1.32 -5.62 -12.78
C HIS A 52 1.52 -4.27 -13.48
N LYS A 53 1.16 -3.16 -12.85
CA LYS A 53 1.49 -1.83 -13.38
C LYS A 53 2.94 -1.46 -13.03
N ASP A 54 3.71 -1.11 -14.05
CA ASP A 54 5.12 -0.71 -13.88
C ASP A 54 5.26 0.45 -12.90
N GLU A 55 4.40 1.46 -13.00
CA GLU A 55 4.43 2.64 -12.16
C GLU A 55 4.13 2.31 -10.69
N VAL A 56 3.24 1.36 -10.44
CA VAL A 56 2.95 0.88 -9.07
C VAL A 56 4.16 0.11 -8.51
N ALA A 57 4.75 -0.76 -9.31
CA ALA A 57 5.94 -1.51 -8.91
C ALA A 57 7.14 -0.58 -8.62
N ASP A 58 7.36 0.45 -9.45
CA ASP A 58 8.40 1.46 -9.23
C ASP A 58 8.18 2.21 -7.90
N ILE A 59 6.94 2.59 -7.61
CA ILE A 59 6.60 3.29 -6.36
C ILE A 59 6.82 2.38 -5.16
N ILE A 60 6.36 1.12 -5.20
CA ILE A 60 6.58 0.13 -4.14
C ILE A 60 8.08 0.00 -3.84
N LEU A 61 8.90 -0.27 -4.86
CA LEU A 61 10.34 -0.45 -4.70
C LEU A 61 11.01 0.81 -4.15
N THR A 62 10.62 1.99 -4.63
CA THR A 62 11.16 3.26 -4.16
C THR A 62 10.83 3.50 -2.69
N ALA A 63 9.57 3.33 -2.31
CA ALA A 63 9.08 3.54 -0.95
C ALA A 63 9.76 2.60 0.05
N LEU A 64 9.79 1.30 -0.24
CA LEU A 64 10.39 0.31 0.65
C LEU A 64 11.92 0.42 0.72
N TYR A 65 12.56 0.86 -0.37
CA TYR A 65 13.99 1.19 -0.34
C TYR A 65 14.27 2.36 0.59
N LEU A 66 13.41 3.37 0.64
CA LEU A 66 13.56 4.51 1.56
C LEU A 66 13.43 4.08 3.02
N ASP A 67 12.48 3.20 3.36
CA ASP A 67 12.37 2.62 4.70
C ASP A 67 13.66 1.86 5.09
N GLU A 68 14.18 1.02 4.21
CA GLU A 68 15.43 0.28 4.46
C GLU A 68 16.64 1.21 4.62
N GLN A 69 16.76 2.22 3.76
CA GLN A 69 17.85 3.18 3.86
C GLN A 69 17.77 3.99 5.17
N ALA A 70 16.57 4.32 5.63
CA ALA A 70 16.39 5.01 6.90
C ALA A 70 16.92 4.21 8.11
N GLU A 71 16.82 2.88 8.07
CA GLU A 71 17.36 2.00 9.13
C GLU A 71 18.88 2.11 9.27
N THR A 72 19.58 2.24 8.15
CA THR A 72 21.06 2.30 8.09
C THR A 72 21.65 3.70 8.04
N MET A 73 20.79 4.72 7.89
CA MET A 73 21.21 6.12 7.79
C MET A 73 21.90 6.59 9.07
N PRO A 74 23.00 7.35 8.99
CA PRO A 74 23.65 7.92 10.17
C PRO A 74 22.74 8.84 10.98
N ASP A 75 22.85 8.84 12.31
CA ASP A 75 22.02 9.68 13.19
C ASP A 75 22.22 11.19 12.97
N SER A 76 23.35 11.57 12.35
CA SER A 76 23.62 12.96 11.96
C SER A 76 22.78 13.46 10.77
N GLN A 77 22.08 12.56 10.07
CA GLN A 77 21.22 12.94 8.96
C GLN A 77 19.88 13.46 9.47
N PRO A 78 19.50 14.71 9.14
CA PRO A 78 18.23 15.30 9.60
C PRO A 78 17.00 14.47 9.19
N LEU A 79 17.05 13.81 8.04
CA LEU A 79 15.96 12.98 7.52
C LEU A 79 15.73 11.75 8.39
N LYS A 80 16.79 11.12 8.95
CA LYS A 80 16.65 9.95 9.82
C LYS A 80 15.76 10.23 11.01
N ALA A 81 15.94 11.35 11.69
CA ALA A 81 15.15 11.72 12.85
C ALA A 81 13.66 11.92 12.51
N ARG A 82 13.35 12.31 11.27
CA ARG A 82 11.98 12.44 10.79
C ARG A 82 11.34 11.07 10.51
N LEU A 83 12.07 10.18 9.84
CA LEU A 83 11.61 8.85 9.48
C LEU A 83 11.47 7.92 10.71
N GLN A 84 12.37 8.01 11.71
CA GLN A 84 12.29 7.21 12.92
C GLN A 84 11.07 7.49 13.81
N ARG A 85 10.46 8.65 13.67
CA ARG A 85 9.35 9.09 14.52
C ARG A 85 8.03 9.21 13.78
N ASP A 86 8.03 8.90 12.49
CA ASP A 86 6.90 9.27 11.64
C ASP A 86 6.47 10.72 11.96
N ALA A 87 7.44 11.64 11.80
CA ALA A 87 7.30 12.99 12.35
C ALA A 87 6.26 13.77 11.54
N ASN A 88 5.33 14.39 12.26
CA ASN A 88 4.36 15.32 11.67
C ASN A 88 5.01 16.28 10.69
N GLY A 89 4.49 16.35 9.47
CA GLY A 89 5.01 17.16 8.38
C GLY A 89 6.08 16.46 7.52
N HIS A 90 6.31 15.16 7.71
CA HIS A 90 6.95 14.33 6.69
C HIS A 90 5.83 13.67 5.86
N ASN A 91 5.44 14.26 4.77
CA ASN A 91 4.28 13.79 3.97
C ASN A 91 4.72 13.17 2.64
N VAL A 92 5.97 12.74 2.53
CA VAL A 92 6.50 12.12 1.29
C VAL A 92 5.98 10.70 1.13
N ASP A 93 5.76 9.98 2.22
CA ASP A 93 5.08 8.70 2.32
C ASP A 93 3.67 8.76 1.74
N GLU A 94 2.84 9.68 2.21
CA GLU A 94 1.50 9.94 1.68
C GLU A 94 1.55 10.33 0.19
N ILE A 95 2.51 11.17 -0.24
CA ILE A 95 2.66 11.57 -1.64
C ILE A 95 2.95 10.36 -2.52
N LEU A 96 3.82 9.44 -2.11
CA LEU A 96 4.11 8.22 -2.87
C LEU A 96 2.90 7.28 -2.91
N ALA A 97 2.19 7.12 -1.79
CA ALA A 97 0.97 6.33 -1.72
C ALA A 97 -0.12 6.91 -2.64
N ILE A 98 -0.35 8.22 -2.59
CA ILE A 98 -1.28 8.93 -3.50
C ILE A 98 -0.86 8.74 -4.95
N ALA A 99 0.42 8.88 -5.29
CA ALA A 99 0.90 8.68 -6.64
C ALA A 99 0.61 7.26 -7.15
N SER A 100 0.73 6.24 -6.28
CA SER A 100 0.37 4.86 -6.59
C SER A 100 -1.14 4.71 -6.89
N THR A 101 -2.01 5.27 -6.05
CA THR A 101 -3.46 5.18 -6.25
C THR A 101 -3.93 5.93 -7.50
N GLN A 102 -3.27 7.03 -7.86
CA GLN A 102 -3.58 7.80 -9.07
C GLN A 102 -3.31 7.01 -10.37
N GLN A 103 -2.45 5.99 -10.32
CA GLN A 103 -2.27 5.06 -11.46
C GLN A 103 -3.49 4.18 -11.69
N ILE A 104 -4.41 4.12 -10.72
CA ILE A 104 -5.62 3.28 -10.76
C ILE A 104 -6.85 4.17 -11.00
N SER A 105 -7.21 5.01 -10.03
CA SER A 105 -8.37 5.90 -10.14
C SER A 105 -8.39 6.97 -9.05
N ALA A 106 -9.15 8.05 -9.28
CA ALA A 106 -9.41 9.05 -8.25
C ALA A 106 -10.15 8.46 -7.03
N ALA A 107 -11.03 7.48 -7.24
CA ALA A 107 -11.71 6.78 -6.15
C ALA A 107 -10.74 6.00 -5.26
N ALA A 108 -9.70 5.37 -5.83
CA ALA A 108 -8.65 4.72 -5.06
C ALA A 108 -7.92 5.72 -4.14
N THR A 109 -7.65 6.93 -4.62
CA THR A 109 -7.02 7.98 -3.80
C THR A 109 -7.90 8.39 -2.61
N VAL A 110 -9.21 8.54 -2.81
CA VAL A 110 -10.15 8.87 -1.72
C VAL A 110 -10.20 7.77 -0.67
N HIS A 111 -10.23 6.51 -1.11
CA HIS A 111 -10.28 5.36 -0.19
C HIS A 111 -8.95 5.08 0.51
N TYR A 112 -7.83 5.40 -0.13
CA TYR A 112 -6.54 5.41 0.54
C TYR A 112 -6.57 6.35 1.76
N GLY A 113 -7.01 7.59 1.60
CA GLY A 113 -7.09 8.54 2.71
C GLY A 113 -7.95 8.04 3.87
N LEU A 114 -9.03 7.30 3.60
CA LEU A 114 -9.84 6.67 4.65
C LEU A 114 -9.07 5.54 5.37
N LEU A 115 -8.37 4.68 4.63
CA LEU A 115 -7.60 3.57 5.19
C LEU A 115 -6.39 4.07 5.98
N ASP A 116 -5.76 5.12 5.52
CA ASP A 116 -4.64 5.76 6.19
C ASP A 116 -5.06 6.43 7.52
N ASP A 117 -6.21 7.08 7.55
CA ASP A 117 -6.76 7.68 8.78
C ASP A 117 -7.17 6.60 9.81
N LEU A 118 -7.82 5.54 9.37
CA LEU A 118 -8.33 4.47 10.24
C LEU A 118 -7.28 3.42 10.60
N LYS A 119 -6.28 3.21 9.77
CA LYS A 119 -5.21 2.20 9.88
C LYS A 119 -5.72 0.82 10.35
N PRO A 120 -6.69 0.20 9.64
CA PRO A 120 -7.27 -1.06 10.08
C PRO A 120 -6.33 -2.25 9.90
N GLY A 121 -6.41 -3.23 10.81
CA GLY A 121 -5.72 -4.53 10.70
C GLY A 121 -4.22 -4.39 10.51
N LEU A 122 -3.66 -5.06 9.50
CA LEU A 122 -2.21 -5.10 9.24
C LEU A 122 -1.60 -3.70 8.98
N ILE A 123 -2.36 -2.75 8.44
CA ILE A 123 -1.88 -1.37 8.24
C ILE A 123 -1.47 -0.78 9.60
N GLY A 124 -2.34 -0.85 10.60
CA GLY A 124 -2.06 -0.38 11.95
C GLY A 124 -0.95 -1.16 12.64
N GLU A 125 -0.91 -2.49 12.47
CA GLU A 125 0.15 -3.33 13.02
C GLU A 125 1.54 -2.94 12.48
N ILE A 126 1.64 -2.62 11.19
CA ILE A 126 2.89 -2.16 10.57
C ILE A 126 3.25 -0.76 11.08
N ASN A 127 2.29 0.15 11.14
CA ASN A 127 2.48 1.51 11.65
C ASN A 127 3.03 1.50 13.09
N ASP A 128 2.56 0.56 13.92
CA ASP A 128 2.93 0.47 15.33
C ASP A 128 4.22 -0.32 15.60
N ARG A 129 4.86 -0.91 14.58
CA ARG A 129 6.13 -1.62 14.74
C ARG A 129 7.24 -0.67 15.17
N THR A 130 8.04 -1.11 16.14
CA THR A 130 9.15 -0.32 16.69
C THR A 130 10.53 -0.91 16.41
N ASP A 131 10.58 -2.12 15.86
CA ASP A 131 11.80 -2.86 15.53
C ASP A 131 12.34 -2.55 14.13
N THR A 132 11.48 -1.99 13.27
CA THR A 132 11.79 -1.60 11.90
C THR A 132 11.21 -0.22 11.59
N ILE A 133 11.75 0.44 10.57
CA ILE A 133 11.18 1.70 10.05
C ILE A 133 10.23 1.35 8.91
N ASN A 134 8.96 1.71 9.05
CA ASN A 134 7.89 1.40 8.10
C ASN A 134 7.02 2.64 7.79
N VAL A 135 7.66 3.80 7.68
CA VAL A 135 6.99 5.09 7.41
C VAL A 135 6.29 5.09 6.05
N TYR A 136 6.86 4.35 5.09
CA TYR A 136 6.27 4.22 3.75
C TYR A 136 5.44 2.95 3.59
N LEU A 137 5.78 1.86 4.29
CA LEU A 137 5.18 0.55 4.07
C LEU A 137 3.69 0.51 4.42
N ASP A 138 3.27 1.11 5.53
CA ASP A 138 1.87 1.12 5.94
C ASP A 138 1.01 1.92 4.97
N ASP A 139 1.49 3.06 4.50
CA ASP A 139 0.83 3.89 3.49
C ASP A 139 0.73 3.18 2.13
N ILE A 140 1.82 2.50 1.71
CA ILE A 140 1.80 1.70 0.48
C ILE A 140 0.80 0.54 0.60
N LEU A 141 0.73 -0.15 1.74
CA LEU A 141 -0.27 -1.20 1.95
C LEU A 141 -1.70 -0.64 1.87
N ALA A 142 -1.97 0.50 2.51
CA ALA A 142 -3.26 1.17 2.42
C ALA A 142 -3.62 1.55 0.98
N ALA A 143 -2.65 2.07 0.22
CA ALA A 143 -2.83 2.42 -1.20
C ALA A 143 -3.11 1.19 -2.07
N LEU A 144 -2.43 0.06 -1.83
CA LEU A 144 -2.64 -1.19 -2.57
C LEU A 144 -4.03 -1.78 -2.28
N ILE A 145 -4.48 -1.78 -1.02
CA ILE A 145 -5.81 -2.23 -0.63
C ILE A 145 -6.90 -1.36 -1.29
N ALA A 146 -6.77 -0.04 -1.22
CA ALA A 146 -7.70 0.89 -1.87
C ALA A 146 -7.76 0.68 -3.39
N SER A 147 -6.59 0.52 -4.02
CA SER A 147 -6.46 0.30 -5.46
C SER A 147 -7.08 -1.03 -5.90
N ALA A 148 -6.82 -2.10 -5.16
CA ALA A 148 -7.40 -3.41 -5.43
C ALA A 148 -8.92 -3.41 -5.27
N ALA A 149 -9.44 -2.75 -4.23
CA ALA A 149 -10.87 -2.63 -4.00
C ALA A 149 -11.59 -1.88 -5.14
N MET A 150 -11.03 -0.78 -5.61
CA MET A 150 -11.63 -0.03 -6.72
C MET A 150 -11.53 -0.79 -8.04
N THR A 151 -10.43 -1.46 -8.29
CA THR A 151 -10.27 -2.35 -9.47
C THR A 151 -11.24 -3.53 -9.40
N TYR A 152 -11.49 -4.08 -8.22
CA TYR A 152 -12.50 -5.13 -8.01
C TYR A 152 -13.90 -4.66 -8.44
N LEU A 153 -14.34 -3.49 -7.97
CA LEU A 153 -15.63 -2.93 -8.31
C LEU A 153 -15.75 -2.62 -9.81
N GLU A 154 -14.68 -2.12 -10.43
CA GLU A 154 -14.62 -1.92 -11.88
C GLU A 154 -14.81 -3.23 -12.64
N LEU A 155 -14.15 -4.32 -12.23
CA LEU A 155 -14.28 -5.64 -12.86
C LEU A 155 -15.70 -6.22 -12.73
N LEU A 156 -16.44 -5.88 -11.69
CA LEU A 156 -17.85 -6.25 -11.55
C LEU A 156 -18.79 -5.38 -12.38
N GLY A 157 -18.29 -4.40 -13.14
CA GLY A 157 -19.10 -3.46 -13.93
C GLY A 157 -19.74 -2.37 -13.07
N GLY A 158 -19.26 -2.14 -11.85
CA GLY A 158 -19.68 -1.05 -10.99
C GLY A 158 -19.14 0.30 -11.46
N ASN A 159 -19.96 1.34 -11.39
CA ASN A 159 -19.47 2.71 -11.51
C ASN A 159 -18.70 3.06 -10.24
N THR A 160 -17.41 3.30 -10.37
CA THR A 160 -16.49 3.68 -9.28
C THR A 160 -16.52 5.20 -8.96
N TYR A 161 -17.69 5.82 -9.11
CA TYR A 161 -17.88 7.26 -8.80
C TYR A 161 -18.38 7.47 -7.38
#